data_a3baade3cf92f107ac466048e21e4a8b
#
_entry.id   a3baade3cf92f107ac466048e21e4a8b
#
_cell.length_a   1.000
_cell.length_b   1.000
_cell.length_c   1.000
_cell.angle_alpha   90.00
_cell.angle_beta   90.00
_cell.angle_gamma   90.00
#
_symmetry.space_group_name_H-M   'P 1'
#
loop_
_entity.id
_entity.type
_entity.pdbx_description
1 polymer ?
#
loop_
_entity_poly.entity_id
_entity_poly.type
_entity_poly.pdbx_seq_one_letter_code
_entity_poly.pdbx_strand_id
1 'polypeptide(L)'
;DVYKRQIKAGQKSRYAANFKFFQNCIDDFLAKYPTYFAYLPTRIMNNCILLPIEAESQDTALRIFSTLNDRGMPLSDSDIFKAQFYKYYTKLGQKDSFIKQWKDLEELTEKIFHPINGTPMDELFTRYMYFKRAKMGIKSSTTEALRKFYEKDNYALLREANTLDDMITLAHFWEDVSNQDKDRFSQRILRLLFVLNYAPNGMWTYFVSVYFMQNKDDHGLLEEEEFFRFLNKTIGFIWTYAVTNPGVNALRTPVYAEMVNIV
;
A
#
# COMPACT_ATOMS: atom_id res chain seq x y z
N ASP A 1 19.72 -22.98 -24.27
CA ASP A 1 20.40 -22.45 -23.06
C ASP A 1 19.61 -22.52 -21.75
N VAL A 2 18.64 -23.45 -21.69
CA VAL A 2 17.83 -23.70 -20.47
C VAL A 2 18.68 -24.27 -19.33
N TYR A 3 19.75 -24.98 -19.66
CA TYR A 3 20.65 -25.64 -18.68
C TYR A 3 21.57 -24.70 -17.89
N LYS A 4 21.68 -23.41 -18.24
CA LYS A 4 22.57 -22.46 -17.55
C LYS A 4 21.88 -21.60 -16.50
N ARG A 5 20.58 -21.73 -16.30
CA ARG A 5 19.84 -20.97 -15.28
C ARG A 5 19.69 -21.75 -13.97
N GLN A 6 20.80 -22.21 -13.42
CA GLN A 6 20.81 -22.75 -12.07
C GLN A 6 20.57 -21.60 -11.07
N ILE A 7 19.60 -21.78 -10.19
CA ILE A 7 19.41 -20.86 -9.08
C ILE A 7 20.58 -21.02 -8.12
N LYS A 8 21.39 -19.98 -8.01
CA LYS A 8 22.55 -19.99 -7.11
C LYS A 8 22.08 -20.07 -5.66
N ALA A 9 22.83 -20.80 -4.84
CA ALA A 9 22.61 -20.82 -3.39
C ALA A 9 22.66 -19.38 -2.85
N GLY A 10 21.64 -18.94 -2.12
CA GLY A 10 21.54 -17.59 -1.57
C GLY A 10 20.79 -16.56 -2.43
N GLN A 11 20.28 -16.92 -3.61
CA GLN A 11 19.48 -16.02 -4.42
C GLN A 11 18.11 -15.75 -3.76
N LYS A 12 17.86 -14.48 -3.37
CA LYS A 12 16.68 -14.04 -2.61
C LYS A 12 15.55 -13.49 -3.50
N SER A 13 15.31 -14.05 -4.67
CA SER A 13 14.15 -13.63 -5.48
C SER A 13 12.93 -14.52 -5.19
N ARG A 14 11.70 -13.97 -5.31
CA ARG A 14 10.44 -14.76 -5.20
C ARG A 14 10.42 -15.92 -6.18
N TYR A 15 10.96 -15.74 -7.39
CA TYR A 15 11.09 -16.81 -8.38
C TYR A 15 12.01 -17.94 -7.90
N ALA A 16 13.16 -17.59 -7.30
CA ALA A 16 14.08 -18.57 -6.76
C ALA A 16 13.48 -19.35 -5.58
N ALA A 17 12.76 -18.66 -4.70
CA ALA A 17 12.05 -19.27 -3.57
C ALA A 17 10.96 -20.24 -4.07
N ASN A 18 10.13 -19.83 -5.01
CA ASN A 18 9.08 -20.65 -5.60
C ASN A 18 9.66 -21.86 -6.36
N PHE A 19 10.74 -21.67 -7.12
CA PHE A 19 11.39 -22.77 -7.79
C PHE A 19 11.87 -23.83 -6.80
N LYS A 20 12.56 -23.42 -5.74
CA LYS A 20 13.01 -24.35 -4.69
C LYS A 20 11.85 -25.04 -3.98
N PHE A 21 10.78 -24.32 -3.70
CA PHE A 21 9.58 -24.88 -3.12
C PHE A 21 9.00 -26.01 -4.01
N PHE A 22 8.79 -25.74 -5.28
CA PHE A 22 8.28 -26.74 -6.21
C PHE A 22 9.26 -27.90 -6.42
N GLN A 23 10.58 -27.64 -6.49
CA GLN A 23 11.59 -28.67 -6.55
C GLN A 23 11.48 -29.61 -5.34
N ASN A 24 11.44 -29.07 -4.13
CA ASN A 24 11.31 -29.88 -2.91
C ASN A 24 9.99 -30.70 -2.93
N CYS A 25 8.87 -30.08 -3.30
CA CYS A 25 7.60 -30.79 -3.40
C CYS A 25 7.65 -31.98 -4.39
N ILE A 26 8.33 -31.80 -5.53
CA ILE A 26 8.51 -32.87 -6.52
C ILE A 26 9.43 -33.95 -5.98
N ASP A 27 10.54 -33.58 -5.36
CA ASP A 27 11.50 -34.51 -4.77
C ASP A 27 10.87 -35.35 -3.65
N ASP A 28 10.12 -34.72 -2.75
CA ASP A 28 9.39 -35.38 -1.66
C ASP A 28 8.31 -36.34 -2.22
N PHE A 29 7.57 -35.89 -3.23
CA PHE A 29 6.58 -36.71 -3.90
C PHE A 29 7.20 -37.95 -4.57
N LEU A 30 8.30 -37.76 -5.27
CA LEU A 30 9.00 -38.86 -5.97
C LEU A 30 9.71 -39.79 -4.98
N ALA A 31 10.21 -39.27 -3.85
CA ALA A 31 10.74 -40.12 -2.77
C ALA A 31 9.66 -41.03 -2.17
N LYS A 32 8.43 -40.50 -2.02
CA LYS A 32 7.29 -41.26 -1.51
C LYS A 32 6.71 -42.24 -2.54
N TYR A 33 6.75 -41.84 -3.83
CA TYR A 33 6.16 -42.60 -4.94
C TYR A 33 7.15 -42.75 -6.10
N PRO A 34 8.21 -43.55 -6.00
CA PRO A 34 9.27 -43.62 -7.02
C PRO A 34 8.79 -44.04 -8.41
N THR A 35 7.74 -44.82 -8.49
CA THR A 35 7.16 -45.30 -9.75
C THR A 35 6.60 -44.16 -10.62
N TYR A 36 6.27 -43.00 -10.02
CA TYR A 36 5.77 -41.85 -10.76
C TYR A 36 6.86 -41.08 -11.51
N PHE A 37 8.14 -41.34 -11.25
CA PHE A 37 9.24 -40.69 -11.95
C PHE A 37 9.12 -40.77 -13.48
N ALA A 38 8.78 -41.96 -13.98
CA ALA A 38 8.60 -42.17 -15.43
C ALA A 38 7.35 -41.49 -16.01
N TYR A 39 6.31 -41.29 -15.20
CA TYR A 39 5.02 -40.77 -15.69
C TYR A 39 4.84 -39.28 -15.45
N LEU A 40 5.51 -38.69 -14.48
CA LEU A 40 5.31 -37.28 -14.09
C LEU A 40 5.62 -36.31 -15.26
N PRO A 41 6.75 -36.43 -15.98
CA PRO A 41 7.02 -35.56 -17.14
C PRO A 41 5.95 -35.67 -18.20
N THR A 42 5.53 -36.89 -18.55
CA THR A 42 4.49 -37.15 -19.56
C THR A 42 3.14 -36.58 -19.13
N ARG A 43 2.79 -36.71 -17.85
CA ARG A 43 1.57 -36.11 -17.30
C ARG A 43 1.58 -34.61 -17.39
N ILE A 44 2.67 -33.97 -17.02
CA ILE A 44 2.79 -32.51 -17.10
C ILE A 44 2.74 -32.04 -18.55
N MET A 45 3.52 -32.67 -19.44
CA MET A 45 3.63 -32.24 -20.84
C MET A 45 2.37 -32.49 -21.66
N ASN A 46 1.65 -33.60 -21.41
CA ASN A 46 0.53 -34.01 -22.23
C ASN A 46 -0.84 -33.74 -21.62
N ASN A 47 -0.95 -33.64 -20.29
CA ASN A 47 -2.23 -33.51 -19.60
C ASN A 47 -2.44 -32.12 -18.96
N CYS A 48 -1.39 -31.30 -18.83
CA CYS A 48 -1.54 -29.91 -18.42
C CYS A 48 -1.76 -29.03 -19.65
N ILE A 49 -2.97 -28.51 -19.77
CA ILE A 49 -3.33 -27.58 -20.85
C ILE A 49 -2.94 -26.18 -20.41
N LEU A 50 -1.98 -25.57 -21.11
CA LEU A 50 -1.65 -24.16 -20.95
C LEU A 50 -2.40 -23.37 -22.02
N LEU A 51 -3.18 -22.40 -21.60
CA LEU A 51 -3.85 -21.46 -22.49
C LEU A 51 -2.99 -20.21 -22.63
N PRO A 52 -2.26 -20.02 -23.73
CA PRO A 52 -1.56 -18.77 -23.98
C PRO A 52 -2.59 -17.68 -24.28
N ILE A 53 -2.45 -16.54 -23.61
CA ILE A 53 -3.29 -15.37 -23.82
C ILE A 53 -2.38 -14.25 -24.33
N GLU A 54 -2.58 -13.88 -25.60
CA GLU A 54 -1.90 -12.75 -26.20
C GLU A 54 -2.79 -11.52 -26.10
N ALA A 55 -2.19 -10.38 -25.79
CA ALA A 55 -2.88 -9.12 -25.72
C ALA A 55 -2.26 -8.12 -26.71
N GLU A 56 -3.09 -7.50 -27.53
CA GLU A 56 -2.67 -6.52 -28.54
C GLU A 56 -2.11 -5.24 -27.94
N SER A 57 -2.46 -4.95 -26.69
CA SER A 57 -2.00 -3.76 -25.97
C SER A 57 -1.85 -4.05 -24.47
N GLN A 58 -1.06 -3.20 -23.79
CA GLN A 58 -0.89 -3.26 -22.35
C GLN A 58 -2.23 -3.05 -21.61
N ASP A 59 -3.10 -2.21 -22.12
CA ASP A 59 -4.44 -1.99 -21.53
C ASP A 59 -5.30 -3.24 -21.62
N THR A 60 -5.28 -3.92 -22.74
CA THR A 60 -5.98 -5.19 -22.95
C THR A 60 -5.40 -6.27 -22.03
N ALA A 61 -4.07 -6.36 -21.91
CA ALA A 61 -3.42 -7.30 -21.01
C ALA A 61 -3.84 -7.06 -19.54
N LEU A 62 -3.85 -5.82 -19.07
CA LEU A 62 -4.28 -5.47 -17.72
C LEU A 62 -5.76 -5.80 -17.47
N ARG A 63 -6.64 -5.54 -18.44
CA ARG A 63 -8.07 -5.91 -18.33
C ARG A 63 -8.26 -7.42 -18.24
N ILE A 64 -7.60 -8.18 -19.10
CA ILE A 64 -7.66 -9.65 -19.09
C ILE A 64 -7.12 -10.17 -17.77
N PHE A 65 -5.97 -9.66 -17.31
CA PHE A 65 -5.34 -10.07 -16.06
C PHE A 65 -6.23 -9.77 -14.85
N SER A 66 -6.83 -8.59 -14.77
CA SER A 66 -7.77 -8.21 -13.71
C SER A 66 -9.01 -9.12 -13.71
N THR A 67 -9.59 -9.38 -14.87
CA THR A 67 -10.81 -10.22 -15.00
C THR A 67 -10.54 -11.69 -14.65
N LEU A 68 -9.36 -12.22 -15.02
CA LEU A 68 -8.99 -13.61 -14.69
C LEU A 68 -8.69 -13.77 -13.20
N ASN A 69 -8.10 -12.76 -12.56
CA ASN A 69 -7.79 -12.80 -11.14
C ASN A 69 -9.03 -12.58 -10.23
N ASP A 70 -10.10 -11.99 -10.74
CA ASP A 70 -11.37 -11.88 -9.99
C ASP A 70 -11.97 -13.26 -9.61
N ARG A 71 -11.52 -14.35 -10.25
CA ARG A 71 -11.94 -15.72 -9.95
C ARG A 71 -10.97 -16.50 -9.05
N GLY A 72 -9.82 -15.89 -8.69
CA GLY A 72 -8.78 -16.49 -7.85
C GLY A 72 -8.43 -15.61 -6.67
N MET A 73 -7.14 -15.31 -6.50
CA MET A 73 -6.68 -14.29 -5.57
C MET A 73 -6.72 -12.94 -6.28
N PRO A 74 -7.66 -12.05 -5.94
CA PRO A 74 -7.81 -10.78 -6.65
C PRO A 74 -6.53 -9.95 -6.53
N LEU A 75 -6.21 -9.18 -7.58
CA LEU A 75 -5.18 -8.16 -7.49
C LEU A 75 -5.49 -7.18 -6.38
N SER A 76 -4.48 -6.80 -5.62
CA SER A 76 -4.60 -5.69 -4.69
C SER A 76 -4.93 -4.40 -5.46
N ASP A 77 -5.52 -3.45 -4.78
CA ASP A 77 -5.79 -2.14 -5.39
C ASP A 77 -4.47 -1.46 -5.78
N SER A 78 -3.44 -1.60 -4.95
CA SER A 78 -2.09 -1.08 -5.22
C SER A 78 -1.41 -1.70 -6.45
N ASP A 79 -1.67 -2.97 -6.79
CA ASP A 79 -1.15 -3.58 -8.03
C ASP A 79 -1.75 -2.90 -9.27
N ILE A 80 -3.05 -2.59 -9.22
CA ILE A 80 -3.72 -1.87 -10.30
C ILE A 80 -3.16 -0.45 -10.43
N PHE A 81 -2.98 0.24 -9.29
CA PHE A 81 -2.42 1.59 -9.27
C PHE A 81 -0.98 1.62 -9.77
N LYS A 82 -0.16 0.63 -9.39
CA LYS A 82 1.20 0.43 -9.93
C LYS A 82 1.22 0.39 -11.44
N ALA A 83 0.29 -0.35 -12.04
CA ALA A 83 0.19 -0.44 -13.48
C ALA A 83 -0.18 0.90 -14.14
N GLN A 84 -1.04 1.71 -13.50
CA GLN A 84 -1.38 3.06 -13.99
C GLN A 84 -0.20 4.02 -13.89
N PHE A 85 0.52 4.04 -12.77
CA PHE A 85 1.75 4.81 -12.62
C PHE A 85 2.82 4.39 -13.63
N TYR A 86 3.05 3.09 -13.80
CA TYR A 86 4.00 2.55 -14.77
C TYR A 86 3.71 3.05 -16.19
N LYS A 87 2.44 3.03 -16.60
CA LYS A 87 2.00 3.56 -17.88
C LYS A 87 2.27 5.06 -18.01
N TYR A 88 1.99 5.83 -16.95
CA TYR A 88 2.22 7.28 -16.92
C TYR A 88 3.71 7.61 -17.02
N TYR A 89 4.55 7.04 -16.16
CA TYR A 89 5.98 7.30 -16.14
C TYR A 89 6.73 6.75 -17.38
N THR A 90 6.22 5.68 -18.00
CA THR A 90 6.75 5.19 -19.29
C THR A 90 6.55 6.23 -20.39
N LYS A 91 5.39 6.91 -20.44
CA LYS A 91 5.13 8.00 -21.41
C LYS A 91 6.04 9.21 -21.20
N LEU A 92 6.44 9.45 -19.96
CA LEU A 92 7.37 10.53 -19.60
C LEU A 92 8.85 10.15 -19.82
N GLY A 93 9.16 8.92 -20.23
CA GLY A 93 10.55 8.44 -20.35
C GLY A 93 11.23 8.16 -19.00
N GLN A 94 10.48 8.09 -17.90
CA GLN A 94 10.98 7.94 -16.52
C GLN A 94 10.71 6.55 -15.93
N LYS A 95 10.56 5.55 -16.79
CA LYS A 95 10.22 4.18 -16.39
C LYS A 95 11.14 3.59 -15.34
N ASP A 96 12.45 3.67 -15.55
CA ASP A 96 13.42 2.99 -14.68
C ASP A 96 13.52 3.67 -13.30
N SER A 97 13.41 5.00 -13.27
CA SER A 97 13.31 5.77 -12.02
C SER A 97 12.06 5.37 -11.23
N PHE A 98 10.90 5.29 -11.89
CA PHE A 98 9.67 4.84 -11.27
C PHE A 98 9.77 3.44 -10.68
N ILE A 99 10.33 2.47 -11.43
CA ILE A 99 10.47 1.09 -10.95
C ILE A 99 11.28 1.04 -9.65
N LYS A 100 12.37 1.82 -9.58
CA LYS A 100 13.20 1.90 -8.37
C LYS A 100 12.42 2.53 -7.21
N GLN A 101 11.86 3.73 -7.41
CA GLN A 101 11.08 4.44 -6.39
C GLN A 101 9.92 3.59 -5.86
N TRP A 102 9.20 2.91 -6.75
CA TRP A 102 8.11 2.05 -6.34
C TRP A 102 8.56 0.88 -5.49
N LYS A 103 9.67 0.23 -5.88
CA LYS A 103 10.23 -0.88 -5.12
C LYS A 103 10.68 -0.43 -3.73
N ASP A 104 11.38 0.71 -3.65
CA ASP A 104 11.83 1.28 -2.38
C ASP A 104 10.60 1.63 -1.49
N LEU A 105 9.53 2.14 -2.09
CA LEU A 105 8.28 2.45 -1.41
C LEU A 105 7.53 1.18 -0.93
N GLU A 106 7.49 0.11 -1.73
CA GLU A 106 6.95 -1.19 -1.32
C GLU A 106 7.72 -1.73 -0.10
N GLU A 107 9.05 -1.73 -0.15
CA GLU A 107 9.89 -2.20 0.96
C GLU A 107 9.70 -1.34 2.22
N LEU A 108 9.52 -0.04 2.07
CA LEU A 108 9.25 0.87 3.17
C LEU A 108 7.89 0.60 3.81
N THR A 109 6.83 0.53 3.01
CA THR A 109 5.48 0.29 3.51
C THR A 109 5.34 -1.08 4.19
N GLU A 110 6.02 -2.11 3.69
CA GLU A 110 6.06 -3.44 4.34
C GLU A 110 6.67 -3.40 5.75
N LYS A 111 7.58 -2.45 6.02
CA LYS A 111 8.17 -2.29 7.36
C LYS A 111 7.27 -1.54 8.33
N ILE A 112 6.51 -0.56 7.85
CA ILE A 112 5.79 0.39 8.72
C ILE A 112 4.30 0.12 8.85
N PHE A 113 3.66 -0.52 7.88
CA PHE A 113 2.23 -0.77 7.90
C PHE A 113 1.90 -2.26 8.01
N HIS A 114 1.02 -2.59 8.95
CA HIS A 114 0.55 -3.95 9.18
C HIS A 114 -0.99 -3.97 9.20
N PRO A 115 -1.65 -3.70 8.06
CA PRO A 115 -3.10 -3.67 8.00
C PRO A 115 -3.69 -5.07 8.25
N ILE A 116 -4.87 -5.11 8.88
CA ILE A 116 -5.61 -6.37 9.06
C ILE A 116 -6.12 -6.90 7.71
N ASN A 117 -6.50 -6.00 6.81
CA ASN A 117 -7.00 -6.31 5.47
C ASN A 117 -6.29 -5.46 4.42
N GLY A 118 -6.05 -6.05 3.25
CA GLY A 118 -5.33 -5.39 2.16
C GLY A 118 -3.81 -5.50 2.31
N THR A 119 -3.10 -4.73 1.51
CA THR A 119 -1.64 -4.69 1.52
C THR A 119 -1.12 -3.44 2.26
N PRO A 120 0.15 -3.42 2.71
CA PRO A 120 0.77 -2.21 3.26
C PRO A 120 0.69 -1.01 2.30
N MET A 121 0.81 -1.25 1.01
CA MET A 121 0.63 -0.21 -0.02
C MET A 121 -0.82 0.29 -0.08
N ASP A 122 -1.83 -0.58 0.03
CA ASP A 122 -3.24 -0.15 0.08
C ASP A 122 -3.51 0.75 1.29
N GLU A 123 -2.84 0.51 2.42
CA GLU A 123 -2.91 1.38 3.60
C GLU A 123 -2.34 2.78 3.32
N LEU A 124 -1.19 2.87 2.62
CA LEU A 124 -0.63 4.16 2.22
C LEU A 124 -1.58 4.91 1.27
N PHE A 125 -2.13 4.22 0.27
CA PHE A 125 -3.12 4.80 -0.63
C PHE A 125 -4.38 5.26 0.10
N THR A 126 -4.80 4.53 1.12
CA THR A 126 -5.94 4.91 1.97
C THR A 126 -5.66 6.21 2.72
N ARG A 127 -4.48 6.37 3.31
CA ARG A 127 -4.06 7.61 3.99
C ARG A 127 -4.05 8.80 3.02
N TYR A 128 -3.49 8.61 1.85
CA TYR A 128 -3.46 9.66 0.81
C TYR A 128 -4.85 9.97 0.26
N MET A 129 -5.72 8.97 0.12
CA MET A 129 -7.12 9.16 -0.23
C MET A 129 -7.84 10.11 0.73
N TYR A 130 -7.65 9.96 2.04
CA TYR A 130 -8.29 10.86 3.01
C TYR A 130 -7.83 12.30 2.86
N PHE A 131 -6.56 12.54 2.58
CA PHE A 131 -6.06 13.87 2.25
C PHE A 131 -6.73 14.45 0.98
N LYS A 132 -6.78 13.68 -0.09
CA LYS A 132 -7.45 14.12 -1.33
C LYS A 132 -8.95 14.35 -1.13
N ARG A 133 -9.63 13.50 -0.36
CA ARG A 133 -11.04 13.69 0.01
C ARG A 133 -11.25 15.01 0.78
N ALA A 134 -10.37 15.31 1.72
CA ALA A 134 -10.42 16.57 2.46
C ALA A 134 -10.26 17.76 1.52
N LYS A 135 -9.27 17.74 0.61
CA LYS A 135 -9.09 18.77 -0.43
C LYS A 135 -10.30 18.95 -1.35
N MET A 136 -11.03 17.88 -1.61
CA MET A 136 -12.27 17.92 -2.40
C MET A 136 -13.49 18.37 -1.58
N GLY A 137 -13.34 18.69 -0.29
CA GLY A 137 -14.44 19.07 0.61
C GLY A 137 -15.42 17.94 0.93
N ILE A 138 -15.01 16.67 0.77
CA ILE A 138 -15.88 15.50 0.98
C ILE A 138 -15.99 15.17 2.46
N LYS A 139 -17.10 15.56 3.09
CA LYS A 139 -17.42 15.34 4.52
C LYS A 139 -18.17 14.02 4.79
N SER A 140 -18.58 13.30 3.74
CA SER A 140 -19.35 12.06 3.89
C SER A 140 -18.58 11.01 4.70
N SER A 141 -19.23 10.43 5.72
CA SER A 141 -18.69 9.33 6.50
C SER A 141 -18.71 7.98 5.76
N THR A 142 -19.45 7.89 4.67
CA THR A 142 -19.41 6.73 3.78
C THR A 142 -18.20 6.84 2.88
N THR A 143 -17.22 5.99 3.11
CA THR A 143 -16.03 5.88 2.28
C THR A 143 -16.33 5.02 1.06
N GLU A 144 -15.96 5.49 -0.11
CA GLU A 144 -15.91 4.67 -1.29
C GLU A 144 -14.83 3.59 -1.13
N ALA A 145 -14.99 2.44 -1.83
CA ALA A 145 -13.90 1.49 -1.95
C ALA A 145 -12.66 2.17 -2.56
N LEU A 146 -11.47 1.83 -2.08
CA LEU A 146 -10.21 2.46 -2.48
C LEU A 146 -10.06 2.51 -4.00
N ARG A 147 -10.30 1.39 -4.68
CA ARG A 147 -10.28 1.30 -6.14
C ARG A 147 -11.21 2.32 -6.81
N LYS A 148 -12.48 2.38 -6.38
CA LYS A 148 -13.46 3.29 -6.95
C LYS A 148 -13.10 4.77 -6.80
N PHE A 149 -12.42 5.12 -5.70
CA PHE A 149 -11.97 6.49 -5.50
C PHE A 149 -10.93 6.89 -6.55
N TYR A 150 -9.92 6.03 -6.79
CA TYR A 150 -8.86 6.34 -7.74
C TYR A 150 -9.22 6.08 -9.20
N GLU A 151 -10.24 5.26 -9.49
CA GLU A 151 -10.73 5.02 -10.86
C GLU A 151 -11.42 6.25 -11.47
N LYS A 152 -11.83 7.22 -10.66
CA LYS A 152 -12.49 8.44 -11.14
C LYS A 152 -11.63 9.12 -12.22
N ASP A 153 -12.32 9.62 -13.23
CA ASP A 153 -11.69 10.29 -14.37
C ASP A 153 -10.53 9.48 -14.98
N ASN A 154 -10.73 8.15 -15.04
CA ASN A 154 -9.75 7.22 -15.57
C ASN A 154 -8.40 7.33 -14.87
N TYR A 155 -8.37 7.28 -13.54
CA TYR A 155 -7.18 7.39 -12.69
C TYR A 155 -6.44 8.73 -12.80
N ALA A 156 -7.15 9.83 -12.99
CA ALA A 156 -6.53 11.15 -13.14
C ALA A 156 -5.63 11.51 -11.96
N LEU A 157 -6.05 11.20 -10.71
CA LEU A 157 -5.27 11.44 -9.49
C LEU A 157 -3.89 10.80 -9.50
N LEU A 158 -3.75 9.59 -10.10
CA LEU A 158 -2.47 8.88 -10.19
C LEU A 158 -1.54 9.46 -11.27
N ARG A 159 -2.03 10.38 -12.10
CA ARG A 159 -1.29 11.05 -13.16
C ARG A 159 -0.96 12.51 -12.83
N GLU A 160 -1.31 12.97 -11.65
CA GLU A 160 -0.82 14.26 -11.16
C GLU A 160 0.68 14.15 -10.88
N ALA A 161 1.45 15.17 -11.29
CA ALA A 161 2.91 15.14 -11.24
C ALA A 161 3.48 14.84 -9.85
N ASN A 162 2.82 15.31 -8.79
CA ASN A 162 3.33 15.22 -7.42
C ASN A 162 2.76 14.03 -6.63
N THR A 163 1.85 13.22 -7.21
CA THR A 163 1.17 12.17 -6.41
C THR A 163 2.14 11.13 -5.84
N LEU A 164 3.08 10.66 -6.65
CA LEU A 164 4.05 9.67 -6.16
C LEU A 164 4.99 10.26 -5.12
N ASP A 165 5.49 11.47 -5.33
CA ASP A 165 6.38 12.17 -4.40
C ASP A 165 5.68 12.49 -3.08
N ASP A 166 4.43 12.91 -3.12
CA ASP A 166 3.57 13.11 -1.95
C ASP A 166 3.39 11.80 -1.15
N MET A 167 3.17 10.68 -1.84
CA MET A 167 3.03 9.38 -1.19
C MET A 167 4.34 8.90 -0.57
N ILE A 168 5.47 9.11 -1.23
CA ILE A 168 6.80 8.80 -0.69
C ILE A 168 7.05 9.64 0.56
N THR A 169 6.77 10.95 0.50
CA THR A 169 6.93 11.85 1.65
C THR A 169 6.04 11.44 2.82
N LEU A 170 4.79 11.04 2.56
CA LEU A 170 3.88 10.53 3.57
C LEU A 170 4.37 9.22 4.19
N ALA A 171 4.94 8.33 3.40
CA ALA A 171 5.50 7.07 3.89
C ALA A 171 6.71 7.31 4.82
N HIS A 172 7.63 8.21 4.46
CA HIS A 172 8.75 8.58 5.31
C HIS A 172 8.30 9.24 6.62
N PHE A 173 7.30 10.11 6.57
CA PHE A 173 6.73 10.65 7.82
C PHE A 173 6.25 9.53 8.75
N TRP A 174 5.59 8.51 8.22
CA TRP A 174 5.13 7.38 9.04
C TRP A 174 6.26 6.43 9.45
N GLU A 175 7.36 6.37 8.71
CA GLU A 175 8.60 5.71 9.12
C GLU A 175 9.18 6.40 10.36
N ASP A 176 9.32 7.74 10.33
CA ASP A 176 9.81 8.54 11.46
C ASP A 176 8.93 8.35 12.71
N VAL A 177 7.59 8.33 12.52
CA VAL A 177 6.64 8.06 13.61
C VAL A 177 6.81 6.63 14.16
N SER A 178 6.93 5.64 13.29
CA SER A 178 7.08 4.23 13.66
C SER A 178 8.39 3.98 14.43
N ASN A 179 9.46 4.60 13.98
CA ASN A 179 10.79 4.50 14.58
C ASN A 179 10.95 5.36 15.83
N GLN A 180 9.94 6.19 16.16
CA GLN A 180 10.02 7.18 17.24
C GLN A 180 11.27 8.07 17.10
N ASP A 181 11.51 8.57 15.90
CA ASP A 181 12.72 9.28 15.54
C ASP A 181 12.87 10.57 16.39
N LYS A 182 13.94 10.60 17.18
CA LYS A 182 14.24 11.70 18.12
C LYS A 182 14.92 12.89 17.45
N ASP A 183 15.50 12.70 16.29
CA ASP A 183 16.09 13.77 15.49
C ASP A 183 14.98 14.51 14.73
N ARG A 184 13.86 13.81 14.48
CA ARG A 184 12.69 14.33 13.78
C ARG A 184 11.64 14.94 14.71
N PHE A 185 11.41 14.31 15.85
CA PHE A 185 10.36 14.71 16.80
C PHE A 185 10.90 14.94 18.21
N SER A 186 10.49 16.05 18.80
CA SER A 186 10.79 16.28 20.21
C SER A 186 10.12 15.25 21.13
N GLN A 187 10.65 15.10 22.34
CA GLN A 187 10.13 14.17 23.33
C GLN A 187 8.65 14.43 23.67
N ARG A 188 8.17 15.66 23.60
CA ARG A 188 6.77 16.00 23.86
C ARG A 188 5.86 15.51 22.72
N ILE A 189 6.28 15.62 21.45
CA ILE A 189 5.57 15.09 20.29
C ILE A 189 5.49 13.57 20.37
N LEU A 190 6.62 12.89 20.63
CA LEU A 190 6.66 11.43 20.75
C LEU A 190 5.74 10.91 21.86
N ARG A 191 5.62 11.62 22.96
CA ARG A 191 4.66 11.26 24.04
C ARG A 191 3.20 11.35 23.58
N LEU A 192 2.84 12.35 22.80
CA LEU A 192 1.48 12.48 22.27
C LEU A 192 1.18 11.40 21.25
N LEU A 193 2.11 11.11 20.33
CA LEU A 193 1.98 10.01 19.36
C LEU A 193 1.85 8.66 20.08
N PHE A 194 2.64 8.45 21.15
CA PHE A 194 2.53 7.25 21.97
C PHE A 194 1.14 7.10 22.60
N VAL A 195 0.56 8.17 23.14
CA VAL A 195 -0.80 8.14 23.70
C VAL A 195 -1.84 7.80 22.62
N LEU A 196 -1.69 8.33 21.41
CA LEU A 196 -2.59 8.05 20.28
C LEU A 196 -2.56 6.59 19.83
N ASN A 197 -1.46 5.86 20.01
CA ASN A 197 -1.39 4.43 19.70
C ASN A 197 -2.34 3.58 20.55
N TYR A 198 -2.81 4.08 21.69
CA TYR A 198 -3.82 3.42 22.53
C TYR A 198 -5.25 3.89 22.24
N ALA A 199 -5.45 4.70 21.20
CA ALA A 199 -6.79 5.12 20.80
C ALA A 199 -7.65 3.92 20.39
N PRO A 200 -8.98 3.95 20.64
CA PRO A 200 -9.88 2.81 20.40
C PRO A 200 -9.92 2.33 18.97
N ASN A 201 -9.51 3.15 18.03
CA ASN A 201 -9.44 2.82 16.61
C ASN A 201 -8.31 3.59 15.92
N GLY A 202 -7.94 3.15 14.70
CA GLY A 202 -6.86 3.75 13.92
C GLY A 202 -7.20 5.07 13.20
N MET A 203 -8.37 5.67 13.40
CA MET A 203 -8.81 6.87 12.67
C MET A 203 -7.87 8.07 12.84
N TRP A 204 -7.21 8.16 14.00
CA TRP A 204 -6.24 9.21 14.26
C TRP A 204 -5.08 9.22 13.24
N THR A 205 -4.69 8.05 12.73
CA THR A 205 -3.59 7.95 11.77
C THR A 205 -3.95 8.61 10.44
N TYR A 206 -5.19 8.46 9.99
CA TYR A 206 -5.68 9.15 8.79
C TYR A 206 -5.79 10.66 9.02
N PHE A 207 -6.26 11.06 10.21
CA PHE A 207 -6.38 12.46 10.59
C PHE A 207 -5.01 13.17 10.65
N VAL A 208 -4.02 12.53 11.27
CA VAL A 208 -2.63 13.01 11.31
C VAL A 208 -2.02 13.03 9.90
N SER A 209 -2.34 12.06 9.05
CA SER A 209 -1.87 12.06 7.64
C SER A 209 -2.39 13.28 6.86
N VAL A 210 -3.68 13.64 7.05
CA VAL A 210 -4.25 14.84 6.43
C VAL A 210 -3.56 16.10 6.93
N TYR A 211 -3.37 16.22 8.25
CA TYR A 211 -2.66 17.35 8.84
C TYR A 211 -1.24 17.49 8.31
N PHE A 212 -0.48 16.38 8.29
CA PHE A 212 0.88 16.36 7.76
C PHE A 212 0.92 16.82 6.31
N MET A 213 0.12 16.21 5.45
CA MET A 213 0.11 16.54 4.01
C MET A 213 -0.26 17.98 3.72
N GLN A 214 -1.08 18.60 4.57
CA GLN A 214 -1.48 20.00 4.41
C GLN A 214 -0.45 20.99 4.94
N ASN A 215 0.23 20.67 6.04
CA ASN A 215 1.07 21.62 6.78
C ASN A 215 2.56 21.35 6.67
N LYS A 216 3.00 20.28 5.98
CA LYS A 216 4.42 20.03 5.71
C LYS A 216 5.01 21.15 4.85
N ASP A 217 6.23 21.52 5.13
CA ASP A 217 7.03 22.38 4.25
C ASP A 217 7.58 21.60 3.03
N ASP A 218 8.39 22.28 2.21
CA ASP A 218 9.02 21.68 1.02
C ASP A 218 10.02 20.55 1.36
N HIS A 219 10.50 20.50 2.59
CA HIS A 219 11.40 19.45 3.12
C HIS A 219 10.61 18.34 3.84
N GLY A 220 9.28 18.39 3.85
CA GLY A 220 8.43 17.45 4.55
C GLY A 220 8.51 17.61 6.09
N LEU A 221 8.83 18.80 6.60
CA LEU A 221 8.88 19.12 8.02
C LEU A 221 7.59 19.78 8.48
N LEU A 222 7.24 19.58 9.76
CA LEU A 222 6.15 20.29 10.41
C LEU A 222 6.69 21.32 11.40
N GLU A 223 6.00 22.43 11.53
CA GLU A 223 6.27 23.37 12.62
C GLU A 223 5.88 22.72 13.96
N GLU A 224 6.81 22.71 14.92
CA GLU A 224 6.71 21.88 16.13
C GLU A 224 5.55 22.32 17.04
N GLU A 225 5.38 23.62 17.30
CA GLU A 225 4.34 24.13 18.20
C GLU A 225 2.94 23.91 17.63
N GLU A 226 2.77 24.09 16.32
CA GLU A 226 1.51 23.85 15.65
C GLU A 226 1.17 22.36 15.68
N PHE A 227 2.15 21.49 15.41
CA PHE A 227 1.95 20.06 15.43
C PHE A 227 1.66 19.56 16.87
N PHE A 228 2.37 20.10 17.86
CA PHE A 228 2.08 19.79 19.26
C PHE A 228 0.64 20.19 19.64
N ARG A 229 0.22 21.41 19.28
CA ARG A 229 -1.16 21.88 19.55
C ARG A 229 -2.21 21.01 18.85
N PHE A 230 -1.95 20.64 17.61
CA PHE A 230 -2.82 19.75 16.85
C PHE A 230 -2.96 18.37 17.51
N LEU A 231 -1.84 17.71 17.84
CA LEU A 231 -1.86 16.40 18.50
C LEU A 231 -2.55 16.44 19.87
N ASN A 232 -2.28 17.47 20.66
CA ASN A 232 -2.90 17.62 21.98
C ASN A 232 -4.43 17.78 21.88
N LYS A 233 -4.92 18.60 20.95
CA LYS A 233 -6.36 18.72 20.66
C LYS A 233 -6.93 17.40 20.14
N THR A 234 -6.22 16.70 19.28
CA THR A 234 -6.63 15.40 18.74
C THR A 234 -6.79 14.36 19.83
N ILE A 235 -5.86 14.29 20.78
CA ILE A 235 -5.96 13.42 21.95
C ILE A 235 -7.22 13.76 22.75
N GLY A 236 -7.39 15.03 23.11
CA GLY A 236 -8.56 15.48 23.89
C GLY A 236 -9.87 15.10 23.19
N PHE A 237 -9.95 15.32 21.90
CA PHE A 237 -11.11 14.99 21.09
C PHE A 237 -11.39 13.47 21.06
N ILE A 238 -10.39 12.65 20.73
CA ILE A 238 -10.54 11.19 20.61
C ILE A 238 -10.91 10.57 21.96
N TRP A 239 -10.23 10.95 23.03
CA TRP A 239 -10.49 10.38 24.36
C TRP A 239 -11.81 10.86 24.96
N THR A 240 -12.24 12.09 24.68
CA THR A 240 -13.59 12.55 25.05
C THR A 240 -14.65 11.68 24.39
N TYR A 241 -14.52 11.40 23.09
CA TYR A 241 -15.45 10.49 22.38
C TYR A 241 -15.37 9.06 22.91
N ALA A 242 -14.18 8.56 23.21
CA ALA A 242 -14.02 7.20 23.74
C ALA A 242 -14.79 7.00 25.08
N VAL A 243 -14.88 8.05 25.89
CA VAL A 243 -15.58 8.00 27.18
C VAL A 243 -17.07 8.30 27.05
N THR A 244 -17.44 9.31 26.25
CA THR A 244 -18.84 9.78 26.17
C THR A 244 -19.68 9.03 25.15
N ASN A 245 -19.08 8.52 24.09
CA ASN A 245 -19.78 7.80 23.03
C ASN A 245 -18.88 6.66 22.47
N PRO A 246 -18.76 5.55 23.21
CA PRO A 246 -17.79 4.48 22.90
C PRO A 246 -18.09 3.66 21.65
N GLY A 247 -19.02 4.08 20.82
CA GLY A 247 -19.31 3.42 19.54
C GLY A 247 -18.13 3.47 18.57
N VAL A 248 -17.72 2.34 17.99
CA VAL A 248 -16.57 2.23 17.07
C VAL A 248 -16.66 3.22 15.88
N ASN A 249 -17.87 3.54 15.45
CA ASN A 249 -18.12 4.45 14.32
C ASN A 249 -18.39 5.91 14.77
N ALA A 250 -18.49 6.19 16.06
CA ALA A 250 -18.86 7.51 16.58
C ALA A 250 -17.88 8.60 16.13
N LEU A 251 -16.61 8.27 16.04
CA LEU A 251 -15.55 9.19 15.62
C LEU A 251 -15.53 9.48 14.10
N ARG A 252 -16.13 8.64 13.27
CA ARG A 252 -16.02 8.79 11.79
C ARG A 252 -16.54 10.13 11.29
N THR A 253 -17.79 10.44 11.61
CA THR A 253 -18.43 11.65 11.09
C THR A 253 -17.71 12.93 11.52
N PRO A 254 -17.42 13.15 12.82
CA PRO A 254 -16.71 14.34 13.23
C PRO A 254 -15.27 14.42 12.71
N VAL A 255 -14.54 13.30 12.65
CA VAL A 255 -13.18 13.29 12.12
C VAL A 255 -13.14 13.68 10.64
N TYR A 256 -14.07 13.20 9.82
CA TYR A 256 -14.10 13.60 8.39
C TYR A 256 -14.45 15.08 8.20
N ALA A 257 -15.35 15.61 9.01
CA ALA A 257 -15.65 17.04 8.98
C ALA A 257 -14.39 17.87 9.35
N GLU A 258 -13.66 17.46 10.39
CA GLU A 258 -12.43 18.13 10.81
C GLU A 258 -11.28 17.97 9.81
N MET A 259 -11.18 16.84 9.10
CA MET A 259 -10.23 16.69 7.98
C MET A 259 -10.42 17.76 6.90
N VAL A 260 -11.67 18.09 6.59
CA VAL A 260 -11.97 19.17 5.61
C VAL A 260 -11.66 20.55 6.18
N ASN A 261 -11.79 20.74 7.49
CA ASN A 261 -11.48 22.03 8.13
C ASN A 261 -9.96 22.29 8.25
N ILE A 262 -9.12 21.24 8.19
CA ILE A 262 -7.65 21.37 8.18
C ILE A 262 -7.14 21.89 6.84
N VAL A 263 -7.79 21.55 5.75
CA VAL A 263 -7.37 21.81 4.36
C VAL A 263 -8.03 23.05 3.81
#